data_e741efed78a7432c33023e68def7f191
#
_entry.id   e741efed78a7432c33023e68def7f191
#
_cell.length_a   1.000
_cell.length_b   1.000
_cell.length_c   1.000
_cell.angle_alpha   90.00
_cell.angle_beta   90.00
_cell.angle_gamma   90.00
#
_symmetry.space_group_name_H-M   'P 1'
#
loop_
_entity.id
_entity.type
_entity.pdbx_description
1 polymer ?
#
loop_
_entity_poly.entity_id
_entity_poly.type
_entity_poly.pdbx_seq_one_letter_code
_entity_poly.pdbx_strand_id
1 'polypeptide(L)'
;MKTQVVQTALITGGGSGMGRTISLQLCRAGMRVFVADLDLAAAQKTAQAGHGLPGRAEARGVDVSQSTSVASLFSDLRQRTERLDLLVHTAAILGQTVSIEDLDDEQWRRMMSVNLDGAFYCCRQAVRWMKTHRSGRIVLFSSVASLTPTPGALPYSTAKGGVNMMGKTLAQEVAGYNIRVNMIAPGYVDTPMLAGLPEGFPDYILKKTPLKRFGDVEEIAGLVSFLASPAADFFTGQIFSPNGGLVI
;
A
#
# COMPACT_ATOMS: atom_id res chain seq x y z
N MET A 1 -26.86 23.76 -0.49
CA MET A 1 -25.82 22.99 0.18
C MET A 1 -25.31 21.95 -0.83
N LYS A 2 -24.03 22.00 -1.24
CA LYS A 2 -23.46 20.92 -2.05
C LYS A 2 -23.39 19.71 -1.12
N THR A 3 -24.12 18.65 -1.43
CA THR A 3 -23.97 17.34 -0.76
C THR A 3 -22.51 16.95 -0.88
N GLN A 4 -21.78 16.91 0.24
CA GLN A 4 -20.39 16.48 0.26
C GLN A 4 -20.39 15.00 -0.15
N VAL A 5 -19.89 14.73 -1.34
CA VAL A 5 -19.77 13.34 -1.83
C VAL A 5 -18.75 12.65 -0.94
N VAL A 6 -19.19 11.60 -0.23
CA VAL A 6 -18.31 10.80 0.62
C VAL A 6 -17.27 10.14 -0.26
N GLN A 7 -15.99 10.45 -0.02
CA GLN A 7 -14.88 9.84 -0.75
C GLN A 7 -14.74 8.36 -0.39
N THR A 8 -14.47 7.55 -1.39
CA THR A 8 -14.31 6.09 -1.24
C THR A 8 -12.87 5.67 -1.43
N ALA A 9 -12.34 4.91 -0.48
CA ALA A 9 -11.01 4.32 -0.51
C ALA A 9 -11.05 2.79 -0.52
N LEU A 10 -10.11 2.18 -1.25
CA LEU A 10 -9.78 0.75 -1.16
C LEU A 10 -8.37 0.62 -0.61
N ILE A 11 -8.21 -0.13 0.49
CA ILE A 11 -6.92 -0.44 1.10
C ILE A 11 -6.71 -1.95 1.00
N THR A 12 -5.70 -2.41 0.25
CA THR A 12 -5.27 -3.81 0.24
C THR A 12 -4.19 -4.04 1.31
N GLY A 13 -4.16 -5.20 1.95
CA GLY A 13 -3.32 -5.41 3.14
C GLY A 13 -3.84 -4.65 4.36
N GLY A 14 -5.16 -4.38 4.39
CA GLY A 14 -5.80 -3.54 5.41
C GLY A 14 -6.05 -4.22 6.76
N GLY A 15 -5.76 -5.52 6.87
CA GLY A 15 -6.01 -6.29 8.10
C GLY A 15 -5.00 -6.03 9.22
N SER A 16 -3.79 -5.55 8.90
CA SER A 16 -2.71 -5.39 9.89
C SER A 16 -1.79 -4.21 9.59
N GLY A 17 -0.89 -3.91 10.51
CA GLY A 17 0.21 -2.95 10.36
C GLY A 17 -0.21 -1.60 9.77
N MET A 18 0.55 -1.11 8.82
CA MET A 18 0.31 0.17 8.15
C MET A 18 -1.06 0.24 7.48
N GLY A 19 -1.48 -0.84 6.77
CA GLY A 19 -2.78 -0.87 6.08
C GLY A 19 -3.96 -0.71 7.03
N ARG A 20 -3.90 -1.34 8.22
CA ARG A 20 -4.89 -1.19 9.26
C ARG A 20 -4.96 0.26 9.78
N THR A 21 -3.82 0.84 10.13
CA THR A 21 -3.77 2.21 10.64
C THR A 21 -4.26 3.23 9.61
N ILE A 22 -3.84 3.08 8.35
CA ILE A 22 -4.31 3.90 7.22
C ILE A 22 -5.84 3.79 7.09
N SER A 23 -6.39 2.58 7.12
CA SER A 23 -7.85 2.36 7.01
C SER A 23 -8.61 3.10 8.10
N LEU A 24 -8.16 3.01 9.34
CA LEU A 24 -8.80 3.68 10.48
C LEU A 24 -8.65 5.20 10.41
N GLN A 25 -7.50 5.71 9.98
CA GLN A 25 -7.26 7.15 9.83
C GLN A 25 -8.14 7.75 8.74
N LEU A 26 -8.27 7.11 7.59
CA LEU A 26 -9.16 7.57 6.52
C LEU A 26 -10.63 7.50 6.94
N CYS A 27 -11.01 6.48 7.72
CA CYS A 27 -12.33 6.38 8.30
C CYS A 27 -12.60 7.53 9.31
N ARG A 28 -11.62 7.91 10.16
CA ARG A 28 -11.71 9.11 11.02
C ARG A 28 -11.88 10.41 10.22
N ALA A 29 -11.31 10.46 9.01
CA ALA A 29 -11.48 11.59 8.09
C ALA A 29 -12.83 11.60 7.36
N GLY A 30 -13.75 10.67 7.67
CA GLY A 30 -15.09 10.61 7.09
C GLY A 30 -15.18 9.83 5.78
N MET A 31 -14.14 9.14 5.35
CA MET A 31 -14.16 8.34 4.12
C MET A 31 -14.92 7.00 4.31
N ARG A 32 -15.49 6.52 3.22
CA ARG A 32 -15.91 5.11 3.12
C ARG A 32 -14.68 4.28 2.73
N VAL A 33 -14.29 3.33 3.57
CA VAL A 33 -13.07 2.55 3.42
C VAL A 33 -13.40 1.08 3.22
N PHE A 34 -13.04 0.51 2.09
CA PHE A 34 -13.02 -0.94 1.89
C PHE A 34 -11.66 -1.48 2.34
N VAL A 35 -11.69 -2.27 3.39
CA VAL A 35 -10.52 -2.91 4.01
C VAL A 35 -10.38 -4.30 3.40
N ALA A 36 -9.45 -4.46 2.47
CA ALA A 36 -9.25 -5.72 1.76
C ALA A 36 -7.98 -6.43 2.24
N ASP A 37 -8.08 -7.72 2.52
CA ASP A 37 -6.94 -8.53 2.97
C ASP A 37 -7.13 -9.99 2.54
N LEU A 38 -6.02 -10.75 2.48
CA LEU A 38 -6.05 -12.20 2.31
C LEU A 38 -6.71 -12.85 3.55
N ASP A 39 -6.37 -12.35 4.74
CA ASP A 39 -7.03 -12.71 6.00
C ASP A 39 -8.29 -11.83 6.19
N LEU A 40 -9.42 -12.37 5.74
CA LEU A 40 -10.72 -11.71 5.90
C LEU A 40 -11.04 -11.44 7.38
N ALA A 41 -10.65 -12.30 8.31
CA ALA A 41 -10.92 -12.10 9.73
C ALA A 41 -10.14 -10.90 10.28
N ALA A 42 -8.88 -10.70 9.86
CA ALA A 42 -8.11 -9.51 10.19
C ALA A 42 -8.73 -8.23 9.59
N ALA A 43 -9.18 -8.29 8.33
CA ALA A 43 -9.91 -7.18 7.71
C ALA A 43 -11.21 -6.85 8.47
N GLN A 44 -11.96 -7.86 8.92
CA GLN A 44 -13.18 -7.67 9.73
C GLN A 44 -12.88 -7.01 11.07
N LYS A 45 -11.81 -7.42 11.78
CA LYS A 45 -11.36 -6.76 13.01
C LYS A 45 -11.02 -5.29 12.79
N THR A 46 -10.36 -4.98 11.67
CA THR A 46 -10.07 -3.58 11.29
C THR A 46 -11.35 -2.81 11.00
N ALA A 47 -12.28 -3.37 10.25
CA ALA A 47 -13.56 -2.73 9.97
C ALA A 47 -14.38 -2.49 11.24
N GLN A 48 -14.40 -3.47 12.16
CA GLN A 48 -15.06 -3.35 13.45
C GLN A 48 -14.44 -2.23 14.32
N ALA A 49 -13.11 -2.10 14.33
CA ALA A 49 -12.43 -1.01 15.03
C ALA A 49 -12.74 0.38 14.43
N GLY A 50 -13.28 0.43 13.23
CA GLY A 50 -13.78 1.65 12.58
C GLY A 50 -15.23 2.01 12.98
N HIS A 51 -15.93 1.19 13.78
CA HIS A 51 -17.29 1.49 14.20
C HIS A 51 -17.30 2.74 15.10
N GLY A 52 -18.26 3.62 14.86
CA GLY A 52 -18.39 4.89 15.59
C GLY A 52 -17.46 6.02 15.08
N LEU A 53 -16.62 5.76 14.12
CA LEU A 53 -15.86 6.80 13.42
C LEU A 53 -16.77 7.55 12.42
N PRO A 54 -16.43 8.81 12.04
CA PRO A 54 -17.22 9.59 11.09
C PRO A 54 -17.45 8.94 9.73
N GLY A 55 -16.50 8.15 9.24
CA GLY A 55 -16.58 7.36 8.02
C GLY A 55 -17.12 5.96 8.28
N ARG A 56 -16.96 5.09 7.27
CA ARG A 56 -17.43 3.70 7.35
C ARG A 56 -16.33 2.76 6.82
N ALA A 57 -16.03 1.71 7.57
CA ALA A 57 -15.11 0.65 7.16
C ALA A 57 -15.88 -0.65 6.85
N GLU A 58 -15.54 -1.30 5.72
CA GLU A 58 -16.15 -2.55 5.26
C GLU A 58 -15.08 -3.55 4.86
N ALA A 59 -15.08 -4.73 5.47
CA ALA A 59 -14.08 -5.77 5.19
C ALA A 59 -14.37 -6.52 3.88
N ARG A 60 -13.30 -6.91 3.16
CA ARG A 60 -13.32 -7.75 1.94
C ARG A 60 -12.15 -8.72 1.95
N GLY A 61 -12.42 -9.95 1.49
CA GLY A 61 -11.36 -10.93 1.21
C GLY A 61 -10.77 -10.70 -0.17
N VAL A 62 -9.44 -10.75 -0.30
CA VAL A 62 -8.76 -10.71 -1.60
C VAL A 62 -7.40 -11.38 -1.52
N ASP A 63 -7.12 -12.25 -2.46
CA ASP A 63 -5.76 -12.67 -2.79
C ASP A 63 -5.25 -11.80 -3.96
N VAL A 64 -4.36 -10.86 -3.64
CA VAL A 64 -3.82 -9.93 -4.65
C VAL A 64 -2.94 -10.62 -5.67
N SER A 65 -2.37 -11.81 -5.37
CA SER A 65 -1.56 -12.59 -6.31
C SER A 65 -2.40 -13.17 -7.46
N GLN A 66 -3.74 -13.19 -7.30
CA GLN A 66 -4.67 -13.77 -8.26
C GLN A 66 -5.47 -12.67 -8.97
N SER A 67 -5.24 -12.51 -10.27
CA SER A 67 -5.92 -11.47 -11.07
C SER A 67 -7.44 -11.62 -11.06
N THR A 68 -7.95 -12.86 -10.97
CA THR A 68 -9.38 -13.16 -10.88
C THR A 68 -9.97 -12.75 -9.54
N SER A 69 -9.27 -12.98 -8.43
CA SER A 69 -9.67 -12.53 -7.10
C SER A 69 -9.77 -11.00 -7.04
N VAL A 70 -8.76 -10.31 -7.58
CA VAL A 70 -8.78 -8.84 -7.68
C VAL A 70 -9.94 -8.35 -8.56
N ALA A 71 -10.20 -8.98 -9.71
CA ALA A 71 -11.32 -8.62 -10.58
C ALA A 71 -12.67 -8.79 -9.87
N SER A 72 -12.85 -9.88 -9.11
CA SER A 72 -14.05 -10.14 -8.31
C SER A 72 -14.25 -9.10 -7.22
N LEU A 73 -13.18 -8.72 -6.50
CA LEU A 73 -13.22 -7.63 -5.52
C LEU A 73 -13.75 -6.34 -6.16
N PHE A 74 -13.14 -5.89 -7.26
CA PHE A 74 -13.56 -4.66 -7.91
C PHE A 74 -14.98 -4.72 -8.50
N SER A 75 -15.44 -5.89 -8.92
CA SER A 75 -16.83 -6.12 -9.35
C SER A 75 -17.81 -5.94 -8.17
N ASP A 76 -17.51 -6.52 -6.99
CA ASP A 76 -18.30 -6.33 -5.77
C ASP A 76 -18.33 -4.86 -5.34
N LEU A 77 -17.20 -4.17 -5.36
CA LEU A 77 -17.13 -2.77 -4.96
C LEU A 77 -17.97 -1.86 -5.86
N ARG A 78 -17.99 -2.09 -7.17
CA ARG A 78 -18.82 -1.33 -8.13
C ARG A 78 -20.31 -1.46 -7.90
N GLN A 79 -20.77 -2.55 -7.28
CA GLN A 79 -22.17 -2.72 -6.89
C GLN A 79 -22.53 -1.93 -5.63
N ARG A 80 -21.52 -1.45 -4.87
CA ARG A 80 -21.69 -0.82 -3.56
C ARG A 80 -21.40 0.67 -3.56
N THR A 81 -20.67 1.17 -4.55
CA THR A 81 -20.32 2.57 -4.69
C THR A 81 -20.12 2.94 -6.15
N GLU A 82 -20.50 4.17 -6.50
CA GLU A 82 -20.40 4.66 -7.87
C GLU A 82 -18.97 4.95 -8.29
N ARG A 83 -18.09 5.31 -7.33
CA ARG A 83 -16.72 5.74 -7.63
C ARG A 83 -15.70 5.21 -6.62
N LEU A 84 -14.48 5.09 -7.08
CA LEU A 84 -13.28 4.88 -6.27
C LEU A 84 -12.40 6.12 -6.35
N ASP A 85 -12.18 6.79 -5.22
CA ASP A 85 -11.38 8.02 -5.16
C ASP A 85 -9.92 7.75 -4.81
N LEU A 86 -9.66 6.70 -4.01
CA LEU A 86 -8.33 6.36 -3.53
C LEU A 86 -8.11 4.84 -3.54
N LEU A 87 -7.01 4.41 -4.14
CA LEU A 87 -6.42 3.09 -3.93
C LEU A 87 -5.15 3.25 -3.10
N VAL A 88 -5.04 2.54 -1.97
CA VAL A 88 -3.79 2.36 -1.23
C VAL A 88 -3.42 0.89 -1.26
N HIS A 89 -2.33 0.55 -1.93
CA HIS A 89 -1.88 -0.83 -2.06
C HIS A 89 -0.72 -1.09 -1.09
N THR A 90 -1.05 -1.69 0.07
CA THR A 90 -0.06 -2.07 1.10
C THR A 90 0.19 -3.57 1.18
N ALA A 91 -0.64 -4.38 0.52
CA ALA A 91 -0.49 -5.84 0.53
C ALA A 91 0.90 -6.25 0.04
N ALA A 92 1.61 -6.98 0.86
CA ALA A 92 2.96 -7.45 0.57
C ALA A 92 3.35 -8.61 1.50
N ILE A 93 4.32 -9.39 1.07
CA ILE A 93 5.02 -10.36 1.91
C ILE A 93 6.49 -9.99 2.02
N LEU A 94 7.11 -10.35 3.14
CA LEU A 94 8.55 -10.34 3.34
C LEU A 94 9.04 -11.79 3.25
N GLY A 95 9.93 -12.07 2.32
CA GLY A 95 10.52 -13.41 2.18
C GLY A 95 11.59 -13.69 3.24
N GLN A 96 12.17 -14.87 3.16
CA GLN A 96 13.36 -15.22 3.93
C GLN A 96 14.58 -14.49 3.37
N THR A 97 15.57 -14.23 4.24
CA THR A 97 16.87 -13.75 3.82
C THR A 97 17.65 -14.94 3.28
N VAL A 98 17.98 -14.92 1.98
CA VAL A 98 18.64 -16.03 1.28
C VAL A 98 19.56 -15.48 0.20
N SER A 99 20.70 -16.14 -0.03
CA SER A 99 21.60 -15.79 -1.13
C SER A 99 21.00 -16.21 -2.48
N ILE A 100 21.48 -15.61 -3.57
CA ILE A 100 20.91 -15.87 -4.91
C ILE A 100 21.03 -17.34 -5.33
N GLU A 101 22.11 -17.99 -4.97
CA GLU A 101 22.37 -19.41 -5.31
C GLU A 101 21.45 -20.38 -4.57
N ASP A 102 20.92 -19.97 -3.41
CA ASP A 102 20.03 -20.78 -2.58
C ASP A 102 18.54 -20.40 -2.76
N LEU A 103 18.27 -19.36 -3.55
CA LEU A 103 16.92 -18.89 -3.82
C LEU A 103 16.23 -19.80 -4.84
N ASP A 104 15.17 -20.48 -4.43
CA ASP A 104 14.38 -21.30 -5.34
C ASP A 104 13.38 -20.48 -6.18
N ASP A 105 12.97 -21.09 -7.29
CA ASP A 105 12.03 -20.50 -8.24
C ASP A 105 10.64 -20.22 -7.64
N GLU A 106 10.20 -21.03 -6.68
CA GLU A 106 8.88 -20.88 -6.05
C GLU A 106 8.88 -19.65 -5.13
N GLN A 107 9.92 -19.47 -4.33
CA GLN A 107 10.11 -18.28 -3.49
C GLN A 107 10.14 -17.01 -4.33
N TRP A 108 10.89 -17.04 -5.45
CA TRP A 108 10.92 -15.94 -6.41
C TRP A 108 9.54 -15.64 -6.98
N ARG A 109 8.86 -16.64 -7.54
CA ARG A 109 7.52 -16.46 -8.17
C ARG A 109 6.49 -15.97 -7.16
N ARG A 110 6.49 -16.52 -5.94
CA ARG A 110 5.59 -16.09 -4.87
C ARG A 110 5.82 -14.62 -4.49
N MET A 111 7.08 -14.20 -4.36
CA MET A 111 7.41 -12.81 -4.06
C MET A 111 6.92 -11.87 -5.15
N MET A 112 7.17 -12.20 -6.41
CA MET A 112 6.74 -11.40 -7.56
C MET A 112 5.22 -11.35 -7.67
N SER A 113 4.55 -12.49 -7.54
CA SER A 113 3.08 -12.56 -7.69
C SER A 113 2.34 -11.73 -6.66
N VAL A 114 2.80 -11.69 -5.40
CA VAL A 114 2.17 -10.88 -4.36
C VAL A 114 2.59 -9.41 -4.46
N ASN A 115 3.91 -9.15 -4.48
CA ASN A 115 4.43 -7.79 -4.27
C ASN A 115 4.44 -6.92 -5.53
N LEU A 116 4.48 -7.52 -6.73
CA LEU A 116 4.51 -6.78 -8.00
C LEU A 116 3.24 -7.02 -8.83
N ASP A 117 2.92 -8.27 -9.14
CA ASP A 117 1.72 -8.56 -9.95
C ASP A 117 0.44 -8.12 -9.23
N GLY A 118 0.38 -8.30 -7.90
CA GLY A 118 -0.73 -7.83 -7.07
C GLY A 118 -0.95 -6.32 -7.19
N ALA A 119 0.13 -5.53 -7.15
CA ALA A 119 0.06 -4.09 -7.36
C ALA A 119 -0.43 -3.75 -8.78
N PHE A 120 0.09 -4.46 -9.80
CA PHE A 120 -0.35 -4.30 -11.19
C PHE A 120 -1.84 -4.63 -11.36
N TYR A 121 -2.32 -5.75 -10.81
CA TYR A 121 -3.73 -6.13 -10.95
C TYR A 121 -4.66 -5.10 -10.29
N CYS A 122 -4.32 -4.64 -9.09
CA CYS A 122 -5.09 -3.61 -8.38
C CYS A 122 -5.07 -2.27 -9.13
N CYS A 123 -3.90 -1.82 -9.59
CA CYS A 123 -3.77 -0.58 -10.39
C CYS A 123 -4.60 -0.64 -11.66
N ARG A 124 -4.53 -1.74 -12.41
CA ARG A 124 -5.27 -1.92 -13.66
C ARG A 124 -6.78 -1.77 -13.46
N GLN A 125 -7.33 -2.38 -12.41
CA GLN A 125 -8.75 -2.27 -12.10
C GLN A 125 -9.15 -0.87 -11.60
N ALA A 126 -8.33 -0.28 -10.73
CA ALA A 126 -8.56 1.05 -10.20
C ALA A 126 -8.53 2.10 -11.33
N VAL A 127 -7.54 2.06 -12.21
CA VAL A 127 -7.42 2.98 -13.34
C VAL A 127 -8.61 2.87 -14.29
N ARG A 128 -9.05 1.65 -14.63
CA ARG A 128 -10.26 1.46 -15.45
C ARG A 128 -11.49 2.14 -14.84
N TRP A 129 -11.60 2.12 -13.53
CA TRP A 129 -12.72 2.75 -12.82
C TRP A 129 -12.53 4.27 -12.68
N MET A 130 -11.37 4.71 -12.23
CA MET A 130 -11.08 6.13 -12.03
C MET A 130 -11.15 6.94 -13.34
N LYS A 131 -10.78 6.35 -14.48
CA LYS A 131 -10.87 6.99 -15.80
C LYS A 131 -12.32 7.38 -16.16
N THR A 132 -13.34 6.61 -15.74
CA THR A 132 -14.75 6.93 -16.03
C THR A 132 -15.20 8.22 -15.36
N HIS A 133 -14.59 8.57 -14.23
CA HIS A 133 -14.88 9.79 -13.46
C HIS A 133 -13.82 10.88 -13.63
N ARG A 134 -12.76 10.61 -14.41
CA ARG A 134 -11.62 11.50 -14.63
C ARG A 134 -11.07 12.07 -13.32
N SER A 135 -10.95 11.23 -12.31
CA SER A 135 -10.47 11.60 -10.98
C SER A 135 -10.05 10.35 -10.21
N GLY A 136 -8.93 10.40 -9.52
CA GLY A 136 -8.48 9.34 -8.64
C GLY A 136 -7.09 9.58 -8.08
N ARG A 137 -6.76 8.82 -7.04
CA ARG A 137 -5.45 8.79 -6.42
C ARG A 137 -5.03 7.37 -6.16
N ILE A 138 -3.79 7.04 -6.45
CA ILE A 138 -3.20 5.72 -6.20
C ILE A 138 -1.93 5.93 -5.38
N VAL A 139 -1.85 5.25 -4.25
CA VAL A 139 -0.67 5.21 -3.39
C VAL A 139 -0.17 3.77 -3.32
N LEU A 140 1.04 3.54 -3.82
CA LEU A 140 1.68 2.22 -3.84
C LEU A 140 2.75 2.14 -2.77
N PHE A 141 2.77 1.04 -2.03
CA PHE A 141 3.81 0.80 -1.03
C PHE A 141 5.00 0.07 -1.63
N SER A 142 6.10 0.80 -1.74
CA SER A 142 7.43 0.31 -2.03
C SER A 142 8.21 0.05 -0.73
N SER A 143 9.51 0.23 -0.70
CA SER A 143 10.40 0.06 0.45
C SER A 143 11.73 0.78 0.20
N VAL A 144 12.46 1.14 1.25
CA VAL A 144 13.88 1.53 1.12
C VAL A 144 14.73 0.47 0.42
N ALA A 145 14.33 -0.81 0.50
CA ALA A 145 14.98 -1.91 -0.22
C ALA A 145 14.89 -1.78 -1.76
N SER A 146 14.04 -0.89 -2.27
CA SER A 146 13.99 -0.51 -3.69
C SER A 146 14.90 0.65 -4.06
N LEU A 147 15.49 1.31 -3.08
CA LEU A 147 16.32 2.51 -3.23
C LEU A 147 17.78 2.25 -2.91
N THR A 148 18.07 1.20 -2.14
CA THR A 148 19.43 0.80 -1.76
C THR A 148 19.57 -0.71 -1.79
N PRO A 149 20.78 -1.24 -2.10
CA PRO A 149 21.03 -2.67 -2.07
C PRO A 149 20.74 -3.27 -0.70
N THR A 150 20.00 -4.38 -0.69
CA THR A 150 19.65 -5.13 0.52
C THR A 150 20.03 -6.59 0.30
N PRO A 151 21.30 -6.97 0.60
CA PRO A 151 21.77 -8.35 0.45
C PRO A 151 20.88 -9.35 1.17
N GLY A 152 20.57 -10.47 0.52
CA GLY A 152 19.68 -11.51 1.00
C GLY A 152 18.18 -11.25 0.79
N ALA A 153 17.78 -10.05 0.34
CA ALA A 153 16.40 -9.69 0.03
C ALA A 153 16.18 -9.44 -1.47
N LEU A 154 16.91 -10.16 -2.33
CA LEU A 154 16.90 -9.94 -3.78
C LEU A 154 15.50 -9.93 -4.38
N PRO A 155 14.59 -10.92 -4.14
CA PRO A 155 13.25 -10.93 -4.74
C PRO A 155 12.41 -9.75 -4.25
N TYR A 156 12.49 -9.43 -2.96
CA TYR A 156 11.77 -8.32 -2.35
C TYR A 156 12.20 -6.97 -2.93
N SER A 157 13.50 -6.72 -2.97
CA SER A 157 14.07 -5.49 -3.53
C SER A 157 13.70 -5.32 -5.00
N THR A 158 13.77 -6.42 -5.78
CA THR A 158 13.38 -6.43 -7.20
C THR A 158 11.91 -6.10 -7.37
N ALA A 159 11.03 -6.76 -6.61
CA ALA A 159 9.58 -6.50 -6.69
C ALA A 159 9.26 -5.04 -6.31
N LYS A 160 9.85 -4.52 -5.24
CA LYS A 160 9.63 -3.13 -4.79
C LYS A 160 10.26 -2.09 -5.73
N GLY A 161 11.38 -2.41 -6.38
CA GLY A 161 11.94 -1.64 -7.50
C GLY A 161 11.00 -1.61 -8.70
N GLY A 162 10.40 -2.75 -9.04
CA GLY A 162 9.36 -2.87 -10.07
C GLY A 162 8.14 -2.01 -9.76
N VAL A 163 7.66 -2.00 -8.51
CA VAL A 163 6.56 -1.13 -8.07
C VAL A 163 6.89 0.35 -8.28
N ASN A 164 8.12 0.78 -7.97
CA ASN A 164 8.53 2.18 -8.20
C ASN A 164 8.49 2.55 -9.67
N MET A 165 9.06 1.73 -10.55
CA MET A 165 9.07 2.03 -11.99
C MET A 165 7.67 1.94 -12.59
N MET A 166 6.88 0.92 -12.20
CA MET A 166 5.48 0.80 -12.60
C MET A 166 4.68 2.04 -12.19
N GLY A 167 4.84 2.50 -10.95
CA GLY A 167 4.12 3.68 -10.45
C GLY A 167 4.49 4.96 -11.20
N LYS A 168 5.77 5.18 -11.51
CA LYS A 168 6.23 6.32 -12.32
C LYS A 168 5.66 6.30 -13.74
N THR A 169 5.71 5.15 -14.41
CA THR A 169 5.17 4.98 -15.76
C THR A 169 3.66 5.22 -15.75
N LEU A 170 2.95 4.58 -14.80
CA LEU A 170 1.51 4.72 -14.68
C LEU A 170 1.10 6.18 -14.41
N ALA A 171 1.86 6.92 -13.60
CA ALA A 171 1.59 8.33 -13.33
C ALA A 171 1.53 9.17 -14.60
N GLN A 172 2.43 8.93 -15.55
CA GLN A 172 2.44 9.63 -16.85
C GLN A 172 1.26 9.19 -17.74
N GLU A 173 0.94 7.89 -17.77
CA GLU A 173 -0.16 7.35 -18.60
C GLU A 173 -1.54 7.87 -18.17
N VAL A 174 -1.73 8.17 -16.89
CA VAL A 174 -3.05 8.52 -16.35
C VAL A 174 -3.21 10.00 -15.97
N ALA A 175 -2.15 10.80 -16.06
CA ALA A 175 -2.19 12.23 -15.70
C ALA A 175 -3.27 13.00 -16.46
N GLY A 176 -3.45 12.73 -17.76
CA GLY A 176 -4.48 13.34 -18.60
C GLY A 176 -5.93 13.03 -18.17
N TYR A 177 -6.11 12.03 -17.29
CA TYR A 177 -7.39 11.68 -16.68
C TYR A 177 -7.55 12.24 -15.27
N ASN A 178 -6.67 13.16 -14.85
CA ASN A 178 -6.69 13.72 -13.49
C ASN A 178 -6.54 12.65 -12.39
N ILE A 179 -5.74 11.62 -12.66
CA ILE A 179 -5.40 10.56 -11.71
C ILE A 179 -3.93 10.74 -11.31
N ARG A 180 -3.65 10.73 -10.00
CA ARG A 180 -2.30 10.82 -9.45
C ARG A 180 -1.86 9.48 -8.93
N VAL A 181 -0.59 9.15 -9.19
CA VAL A 181 0.02 7.91 -8.71
C VAL A 181 1.31 8.27 -8.01
N ASN A 182 1.43 7.94 -6.72
CA ASN A 182 2.64 8.16 -5.94
C ASN A 182 3.03 6.89 -5.19
N MET A 183 4.30 6.80 -4.85
CA MET A 183 4.87 5.67 -4.13
C MET A 183 5.35 6.13 -2.76
N ILE A 184 5.15 5.29 -1.74
CA ILE A 184 5.77 5.45 -0.43
C ILE A 184 6.78 4.30 -0.29
N ALA A 185 8.04 4.66 0.01
CA ALA A 185 9.14 3.73 0.25
C ALA A 185 9.59 3.86 1.71
N PRO A 186 8.86 3.28 2.68
CA PRO A 186 9.21 3.40 4.08
C PRO A 186 10.55 2.74 4.41
N GLY A 187 11.21 3.25 5.44
CA GLY A 187 12.23 2.52 6.17
C GLY A 187 11.62 1.44 7.05
N TYR A 188 12.25 1.19 8.19
CA TYR A 188 11.73 0.25 9.17
C TYR A 188 10.68 0.95 10.04
N VAL A 189 9.44 0.44 9.98
CA VAL A 189 8.26 0.95 10.69
C VAL A 189 7.79 -0.13 11.64
N ASP A 190 7.44 0.22 12.88
CA ASP A 190 6.99 -0.73 13.90
C ASP A 190 5.65 -1.38 13.48
N THR A 191 5.78 -2.60 13.03
CA THR A 191 4.67 -3.41 12.49
C THR A 191 4.89 -4.89 12.81
N PRO A 192 3.84 -5.73 12.78
CA PRO A 192 4.01 -7.18 12.93
C PRO A 192 4.99 -7.82 11.92
N MET A 193 5.25 -7.17 10.79
CA MET A 193 6.23 -7.64 9.80
C MET A 193 7.67 -7.65 10.35
N LEU A 194 8.01 -6.76 11.29
CA LEU A 194 9.34 -6.73 11.93
C LEU A 194 9.55 -7.89 12.91
N ALA A 195 8.48 -8.49 13.44
CA ALA A 195 8.60 -9.60 14.38
C ALA A 195 9.23 -10.87 13.76
N GLY A 196 9.28 -10.96 12.43
CA GLY A 196 9.94 -12.06 11.70
C GLY A 196 11.43 -11.82 11.37
N LEU A 197 12.02 -10.71 11.83
CA LEU A 197 13.42 -10.41 11.56
C LEU A 197 14.35 -11.19 12.51
N PRO A 198 15.57 -11.53 12.06
CA PRO A 198 16.56 -12.21 12.89
C PRO A 198 16.88 -11.46 14.19
N GLU A 199 17.25 -12.22 15.23
CA GLU A 199 17.70 -11.64 16.51
C GLU A 199 18.91 -10.68 16.27
N GLY A 200 18.91 -9.55 16.96
CA GLY A 200 19.92 -8.49 16.82
C GLY A 200 19.78 -7.62 15.56
N PHE A 201 18.95 -8.01 14.59
CA PHE A 201 18.73 -7.19 13.40
C PHE A 201 18.07 -5.84 13.71
N PRO A 202 17.06 -5.76 14.62
CA PRO A 202 16.50 -4.48 15.04
C PRO A 202 17.56 -3.50 15.55
N ASP A 203 18.46 -3.94 16.43
CA ASP A 203 19.53 -3.09 16.99
C ASP A 203 20.51 -2.62 15.91
N TYR A 204 20.83 -3.48 14.96
CA TYR A 204 21.65 -3.12 13.81
C TYR A 204 21.01 -2.01 12.98
N ILE A 205 19.70 -2.09 12.70
CA ILE A 205 18.97 -1.07 11.97
C ILE A 205 18.91 0.24 12.75
N LEU A 206 18.60 0.19 14.04
CA LEU A 206 18.58 1.37 14.90
C LEU A 206 19.91 2.10 14.93
N LYS A 207 21.04 1.35 14.96
CA LYS A 207 22.39 1.94 14.87
C LYS A 207 22.61 2.68 13.55
N LYS A 208 22.07 2.15 12.44
CA LYS A 208 22.22 2.75 11.10
C LYS A 208 21.23 3.88 10.82
N THR A 209 20.08 3.90 11.47
CA THR A 209 19.06 4.91 11.29
C THR A 209 19.46 6.20 12.05
N PRO A 210 19.66 7.35 11.38
CA PRO A 210 20.04 8.59 12.02
C PRO A 210 19.11 9.03 13.16
N LEU A 211 17.78 8.89 13.01
CA LEU A 211 16.81 9.23 14.05
C LEU A 211 16.75 8.23 15.21
N LYS A 212 17.51 7.12 15.19
CA LYS A 212 17.67 6.13 16.27
C LYS A 212 16.37 5.54 16.79
N ARG A 213 15.35 5.48 15.96
CA ARG A 213 14.07 4.80 16.22
C ARG A 213 13.50 4.19 14.96
N PHE A 214 12.55 3.29 15.10
CA PHE A 214 11.66 2.91 14.01
C PHE A 214 10.66 4.03 13.76
N GLY A 215 10.09 4.04 12.54
CA GLY A 215 8.94 4.89 12.24
C GLY A 215 7.68 4.35 12.90
N ASP A 216 6.74 5.22 13.23
CA ASP A 216 5.42 4.85 13.70
C ASP A 216 4.45 4.68 12.51
N VAL A 217 3.51 3.75 12.63
CA VAL A 217 2.51 3.52 11.56
C VAL A 217 1.64 4.76 11.32
N GLU A 218 1.44 5.59 12.34
CA GLU A 218 0.71 6.86 12.28
C GLU A 218 1.43 7.89 11.41
N GLU A 219 2.76 7.93 11.42
CA GLU A 219 3.56 8.84 10.56
C GLU A 219 3.35 8.48 9.08
N ILE A 220 3.31 7.19 8.77
CA ILE A 220 3.03 6.70 7.40
C ILE A 220 1.58 6.99 7.01
N ALA A 221 0.63 6.77 7.92
CA ALA A 221 -0.78 7.07 7.68
C ALA A 221 -1.03 8.58 7.47
N GLY A 222 -0.28 9.43 8.18
CA GLY A 222 -0.28 10.88 7.97
C GLY A 222 0.14 11.27 6.54
N LEU A 223 1.19 10.64 6.02
CA LEU A 223 1.63 10.87 4.64
C LEU A 223 0.58 10.39 3.61
N VAL A 224 -0.05 9.24 3.85
CA VAL A 224 -1.16 8.78 2.99
C VAL A 224 -2.31 9.77 3.01
N SER A 225 -2.67 10.31 4.18
CA SER A 225 -3.73 11.33 4.31
C SER A 225 -3.40 12.60 3.54
N PHE A 226 -2.15 13.06 3.58
CA PHE A 226 -1.67 14.17 2.75
C PHE A 226 -1.83 13.85 1.27
N LEU A 227 -1.33 12.69 0.79
CA LEU A 227 -1.42 12.28 -0.60
C LEU A 227 -2.88 12.07 -1.08
N ALA A 228 -3.78 11.76 -0.16
CA ALA A 228 -5.22 11.64 -0.43
C ALA A 228 -5.94 13.01 -0.51
N SER A 229 -5.32 14.08 -0.06
CA SER A 229 -5.92 15.41 0.06
C SER A 229 -5.68 16.30 -1.17
N PRO A 230 -6.45 17.38 -1.35
CA PRO A 230 -6.18 18.40 -2.38
C PRO A 230 -4.82 19.07 -2.27
N ALA A 231 -4.19 19.10 -1.08
CA ALA A 231 -2.85 19.64 -0.90
C ALA A 231 -1.78 18.89 -1.71
N ALA A 232 -2.06 17.66 -2.12
CA ALA A 232 -1.20 16.85 -2.95
C ALA A 232 -1.55 16.87 -4.46
N ASP A 233 -2.35 17.81 -4.93
CA ASP A 233 -2.84 17.82 -6.32
C ASP A 233 -1.74 17.98 -7.38
N PHE A 234 -0.60 18.53 -7.01
CA PHE A 234 0.55 18.67 -7.92
C PHE A 234 1.56 17.53 -7.81
N PHE A 235 1.32 16.53 -6.93
CA PHE A 235 2.23 15.40 -6.73
C PHE A 235 1.75 14.20 -7.53
N THR A 236 2.56 13.77 -8.51
CA THR A 236 2.37 12.51 -9.24
C THR A 236 3.72 11.95 -9.68
N GLY A 237 3.88 10.64 -9.70
CA GLY A 237 5.12 9.95 -10.06
C GLY A 237 6.23 10.05 -9.00
N GLN A 238 5.93 10.56 -7.79
CA GLN A 238 6.93 10.78 -6.75
C GLN A 238 7.10 9.55 -5.86
N ILE A 239 8.33 9.35 -5.37
CA ILE A 239 8.65 8.36 -4.33
C ILE A 239 8.94 9.14 -3.05
N PHE A 240 8.09 8.95 -2.04
CA PHE A 240 8.27 9.51 -0.71
C PHE A 240 8.93 8.45 0.18
N SER A 241 10.08 8.75 0.76
CA SER A 241 10.83 7.77 1.57
C SER A 241 10.97 8.22 3.02
N PRO A 242 9.92 8.05 3.86
CA PRO A 242 10.02 8.26 5.30
C PRO A 242 10.83 7.11 5.93
N ASN A 243 12.12 7.31 6.19
CA ASN A 243 13.04 6.25 6.57
C ASN A 243 13.98 6.63 7.74
N GLY A 244 13.73 7.76 8.42
CA GLY A 244 14.56 8.23 9.53
C GLY A 244 15.99 8.61 9.14
N GLY A 245 16.25 8.87 7.85
CA GLY A 245 17.58 9.19 7.30
C GLY A 245 18.42 7.96 6.96
N LEU A 246 17.84 6.74 7.01
CA LEU A 246 18.56 5.49 6.70
C LEU A 246 19.08 5.47 5.25
N VAL A 247 18.34 6.06 4.34
CA VAL A 247 18.68 6.21 2.92
C VAL A 247 18.40 7.65 2.51
N ILE A 248 19.41 8.32 1.96
CA ILE A 248 19.35 9.71 1.49
C ILE A 248 19.71 9.74 0.00
#